data_9702c84b2b697438076c7ac40b9ecece
#
_entry.id   9702c84b2b697438076c7ac40b9ecece
#
_cell.length_a   1.000
_cell.length_b   1.000
_cell.length_c   1.000
_cell.angle_alpha   90.00
_cell.angle_beta   90.00
_cell.angle_gamma   90.00
#
_symmetry.space_group_name_H-M   'P 1'
#
loop_
_entity.id
_entity.type
_entity.pdbx_description
1 polymer ?
#
loop_
_entity_poly.entity_id
_entity_poly.type
_entity_poly.pdbx_seq_one_letter_code
_entity_poly.pdbx_strand_id
1 'polypeptide(L)'
;EDGFIYIKDRIKDIVIRGGENIACLEIEGVIAEHPSVAEASVFGIPDERLGESLATRIALQPGASLDEAELSAFLAEKIAKFKIPERMWFQEDELPRIASGKTAKKQMREDAIKELGLD
;
A
#
# COMPACT_ATOMS: atom_id res chain seq x y z
N GLU A 1 7.73 24.16 12.11
CA GLU A 1 7.67 23.02 13.05
C GLU A 1 6.78 21.93 12.50
N ASP A 2 5.53 22.29 12.26
CA ASP A 2 4.58 21.32 11.75
C ASP A 2 4.99 20.78 10.38
N GLY A 3 5.53 21.64 9.52
CA GLY A 3 5.99 21.24 8.22
C GLY A 3 7.12 20.22 8.29
N PHE A 4 7.98 20.39 9.29
CA PHE A 4 9.09 19.47 9.51
C PHE A 4 8.57 18.07 9.89
N ILE A 5 7.54 18.02 10.74
CA ILE A 5 6.94 16.75 11.13
C ILE A 5 6.30 16.06 9.94
N TYR A 6 5.62 16.80 9.08
CA TYR A 6 5.00 16.24 7.87
C TYR A 6 6.05 15.63 6.94
N ILE A 7 7.17 16.31 6.77
CA ILE A 7 8.25 15.82 5.93
C ILE A 7 8.76 14.50 6.49
N LYS A 8 8.90 14.41 7.80
CA LYS A 8 9.37 13.20 8.46
C LYS A 8 8.42 12.01 8.23
N ASP A 9 7.11 12.26 8.30
CA ASP A 9 6.12 11.23 8.05
C ASP A 9 6.16 10.75 6.61
N ARG A 10 6.37 11.65 5.66
CA ARG A 10 6.48 11.30 4.25
C ARG A 10 7.70 10.43 3.98
N ILE A 11 8.80 10.70 4.66
CA ILE A 11 10.01 9.89 4.52
C ILE A 11 9.76 8.46 4.97
N LYS A 12 9.00 8.29 6.06
CA LYS A 12 8.64 6.97 6.56
C LYS A 12 7.76 6.17 5.60
N ASP A 13 7.10 6.85 4.68
CA ASP A 13 6.16 6.22 3.74
C ASP A 13 6.80 5.94 2.39
N ILE A 14 8.12 5.89 2.35
CA ILE A 14 8.87 5.57 1.14
C ILE A 14 9.39 4.14 1.23
N VAL A 15 9.20 3.39 0.15
CA VAL A 15 9.70 2.03 0.02
C VAL A 15 10.89 2.04 -0.94
N ILE A 16 11.97 1.39 -0.55
CA ILE A 16 13.17 1.28 -1.38
C ILE A 16 13.17 -0.11 -2.02
N ARG A 17 12.84 -0.17 -3.29
CA ARG A 17 12.73 -1.41 -4.05
C ARG A 17 13.83 -1.47 -5.11
N GLY A 18 14.83 -2.32 -4.87
CA GLY A 18 15.93 -2.48 -5.83
C GLY A 18 16.66 -1.20 -6.14
N GLY A 19 16.78 -0.31 -5.14
CA GLY A 19 17.44 0.98 -5.31
C GLY A 19 16.53 2.12 -5.75
N GLU A 20 15.26 1.82 -6.04
CA GLU A 20 14.29 2.85 -6.44
C GLU A 20 13.49 3.32 -5.23
N ASN A 21 13.40 4.63 -5.05
CA ASN A 21 12.58 5.21 -3.97
C ASN A 21 11.14 5.35 -4.47
N ILE A 22 10.22 4.69 -3.79
CA ILE A 22 8.81 4.68 -4.19
C ILE A 22 7.97 5.33 -3.08
N ALA A 23 7.23 6.38 -3.43
CA ALA A 23 6.34 7.04 -2.49
C ALA A 23 5.01 6.29 -2.41
N CYS A 24 4.71 5.72 -1.26
CA CYS A 24 3.50 4.95 -1.07
C CYS A 24 2.24 5.78 -1.31
N LEU A 25 2.26 7.05 -0.93
CA LEU A 25 1.10 7.92 -1.10
C LEU A 25 0.70 8.09 -2.57
N GLU A 26 1.68 8.13 -3.46
CA GLU A 26 1.42 8.23 -4.90
C GLU A 26 0.61 7.04 -5.38
N ILE A 27 1.01 5.85 -4.96
CA ILE A 27 0.36 4.60 -5.37
C ILE A 27 -1.02 4.48 -4.74
N GLU A 28 -1.14 4.85 -3.46
CA GLU A 28 -2.43 4.85 -2.77
C GLU A 28 -3.44 5.71 -3.49
N GLY A 29 -3.01 6.89 -3.94
CA GLY A 29 -3.87 7.81 -4.67
C GLY A 29 -4.36 7.23 -5.99
N VAL A 30 -3.49 6.55 -6.71
CA VAL A 30 -3.87 5.93 -7.98
C VAL A 30 -4.82 4.77 -7.76
N ILE A 31 -4.55 3.92 -6.77
CA ILE A 31 -5.44 2.80 -6.43
C ILE A 31 -6.83 3.31 -6.07
N ALA A 32 -6.89 4.39 -5.30
CA ALA A 32 -8.16 4.97 -4.86
C ALA A 32 -9.00 5.53 -6.01
N GLU A 33 -8.41 5.73 -7.19
CA GLU A 33 -9.17 6.16 -8.36
C GLU A 33 -10.05 5.05 -8.93
N HIS A 34 -9.78 3.80 -8.57
CA HIS A 34 -10.59 2.69 -9.07
C HIS A 34 -11.97 2.72 -8.40
N PRO A 35 -13.05 2.62 -9.19
CA PRO A 35 -14.41 2.74 -8.63
C PRO A 35 -14.79 1.69 -7.58
N SER A 36 -14.14 0.53 -7.60
CA SER A 36 -14.43 -0.52 -6.60
C SER A 36 -13.69 -0.32 -5.29
N VAL A 37 -12.77 0.63 -5.21
CA VAL A 37 -11.93 0.84 -4.03
C VAL A 37 -12.50 1.94 -3.14
N ALA A 38 -12.70 1.64 -1.85
CA ALA A 38 -13.10 2.63 -0.85
C ALA A 38 -11.85 3.32 -0.30
N GLU A 39 -10.83 2.54 0.04
CA GLU A 39 -9.55 3.10 0.47
C GLU A 39 -8.45 2.06 0.27
N ALA A 40 -7.21 2.51 0.26
CA ALA A 40 -6.06 1.64 0.09
C ALA A 40 -4.91 2.11 0.96
N SER A 41 -4.10 1.17 1.41
CA SER A 41 -2.87 1.48 2.15
C SER A 41 -1.74 0.67 1.52
N VAL A 42 -0.67 1.37 1.14
CA VAL A 42 0.50 0.76 0.51
C VAL A 42 1.68 0.82 1.48
N PHE A 43 2.41 -0.27 1.60
CA PHE A 43 3.55 -0.34 2.51
C PHE A 43 4.61 -1.28 1.96
N GLY A 44 5.80 -1.22 2.54
CA GLY A 44 6.90 -2.09 2.13
C GLY A 44 6.98 -3.33 3.01
N ILE A 45 7.36 -4.44 2.42
CA ILE A 45 7.66 -5.67 3.15
C ILE A 45 9.06 -6.13 2.77
N PRO A 46 9.75 -6.88 3.65
CA PRO A 46 11.10 -7.35 3.35
C PRO A 46 11.14 -8.24 2.11
N ASP A 47 12.18 -8.10 1.31
CA ASP A 47 12.40 -8.90 0.10
C ASP A 47 13.89 -9.15 -0.03
N GLU A 48 14.28 -10.42 -0.09
CA GLU A 48 15.70 -10.78 -0.12
C GLU A 48 16.44 -10.22 -1.34
N ARG A 49 15.75 -10.16 -2.45
CA ARG A 49 16.36 -9.73 -3.72
C ARG A 49 16.37 -8.22 -3.89
N LEU A 50 15.31 -7.56 -3.46
CA LEU A 50 15.10 -6.15 -3.71
C LEU A 50 15.31 -5.25 -2.50
N GLY A 51 15.50 -5.84 -1.33
CA GLY A 51 15.51 -5.12 -0.06
C GLY A 51 14.11 -4.96 0.49
N GLU A 52 13.23 -4.35 -0.29
CA GLU A 52 11.81 -4.23 0.02
C GLU A 52 10.99 -4.43 -1.24
N SER A 53 9.76 -4.89 -1.08
CA SER A 53 8.79 -4.93 -2.16
C SER A 53 7.50 -4.27 -1.67
N LEU A 54 6.63 -3.93 -2.61
CA LEU A 54 5.40 -3.24 -2.29
C LEU A 54 4.26 -4.21 -1.98
N ALA A 55 3.45 -3.86 -0.99
CA ALA A 55 2.24 -4.58 -0.65
C ALA A 55 1.14 -3.57 -0.40
N THR A 56 -0.10 -3.98 -0.60
CA THR A 56 -1.23 -3.09 -0.35
C THR A 56 -2.39 -3.86 0.25
N ARG A 57 -3.09 -3.21 1.17
CA ARG A 57 -4.35 -3.71 1.71
C ARG A 57 -5.44 -2.75 1.25
N ILE A 58 -6.50 -3.29 0.70
CA ILE A 58 -7.54 -2.52 0.02
C ILE A 58 -8.90 -2.83 0.63
N ALA A 59 -9.61 -1.77 1.03
CA ALA A 59 -11.00 -1.88 1.44
C ALA A 59 -11.88 -1.56 0.23
N LEU A 60 -12.79 -2.45 -0.07
CA LEU A 60 -13.67 -2.32 -1.24
C LEU A 60 -14.94 -1.54 -0.89
N GLN A 61 -15.52 -0.91 -1.91
CA GLN A 61 -16.83 -0.29 -1.77
C GLN A 61 -17.87 -1.37 -1.49
N PRO A 62 -18.96 -1.04 -0.77
CA PRO A 62 -20.00 -2.03 -0.48
C PRO A 62 -20.52 -2.68 -1.77
N GLY A 63 -20.54 -4.02 -1.77
CA GLY A 63 -21.02 -4.78 -2.92
C GLY A 63 -20.06 -4.86 -4.10
N ALA A 64 -18.91 -4.21 -4.01
CA ALA A 64 -17.93 -4.24 -5.08
C ALA A 64 -17.06 -5.49 -5.00
N SER A 65 -16.49 -5.87 -6.14
CA SER A 65 -15.53 -6.95 -6.17
C SER A 65 -14.37 -6.55 -7.08
N LEU A 66 -13.17 -6.98 -6.71
CA LEU A 66 -11.96 -6.62 -7.41
C LEU A 66 -10.91 -7.66 -7.08
N ASP A 67 -10.16 -8.12 -8.07
CA ASP A 67 -9.09 -9.06 -7.83
C ASP A 67 -7.74 -8.45 -8.22
N GLU A 68 -6.67 -9.19 -7.90
CA GLU A 68 -5.31 -8.72 -8.12
C GLU A 68 -5.03 -8.45 -9.60
N ALA A 69 -5.51 -9.32 -10.48
CA ALA A 69 -5.28 -9.19 -11.91
C ALA A 69 -5.96 -7.93 -12.47
N GLU A 70 -7.18 -7.66 -12.03
CA GLU A 70 -7.92 -6.47 -12.47
C GLU A 70 -7.23 -5.19 -12.00
N LEU A 71 -6.82 -5.16 -10.74
CA LEU A 71 -6.16 -3.97 -10.20
C LEU A 71 -4.81 -3.76 -10.84
N SER A 72 -4.04 -4.83 -11.04
CA SER A 72 -2.73 -4.72 -11.68
C SER A 72 -2.86 -4.15 -13.09
N ALA A 73 -3.86 -4.59 -13.86
CA ALA A 73 -4.09 -4.08 -15.20
C ALA A 73 -4.47 -2.59 -15.17
N PHE A 74 -5.29 -2.20 -14.21
CA PHE A 74 -5.67 -0.79 -14.03
C PHE A 74 -4.45 0.07 -13.73
N LEU A 75 -3.58 -0.40 -12.83
CA LEU A 75 -2.39 0.33 -12.43
C LEU A 75 -1.35 0.40 -13.55
N ALA A 76 -1.24 -0.65 -14.35
CA ALA A 76 -0.26 -0.72 -15.43
C ALA A 76 -0.45 0.40 -16.46
N GLU A 77 -1.64 0.94 -16.58
CA GLU A 77 -1.92 2.04 -17.49
C GLU A 77 -1.58 3.40 -16.88
N LYS A 78 -1.35 3.46 -15.59
CA LYS A 78 -1.20 4.73 -14.87
C LYS A 78 0.17 4.95 -14.23
N ILE A 79 0.84 3.86 -13.84
CA ILE A 79 2.14 3.95 -13.14
C ILE A 79 3.12 2.95 -13.72
N ALA A 80 4.39 3.14 -13.43
CA ALA A 80 5.43 2.23 -13.88
C ALA A 80 5.24 0.84 -13.26
N LYS A 81 5.62 -0.19 -14.00
CA LYS A 81 5.43 -1.57 -13.58
C LYS A 81 6.04 -1.87 -12.21
N PHE A 82 7.23 -1.33 -11.92
CA PHE A 82 7.89 -1.59 -10.64
C PHE A 82 7.18 -0.93 -9.46
N LYS A 83 6.24 -0.03 -9.72
CA LYS A 83 5.45 0.63 -8.67
C LYS A 83 4.15 -0.12 -8.35
N ILE A 84 3.84 -1.18 -9.08
CA ILE A 84 2.64 -1.97 -8.83
C ILE A 84 2.92 -2.93 -7.65
N PRO A 85 2.10 -2.88 -6.58
CA PRO A 85 2.30 -3.78 -5.45
C PRO A 85 2.28 -5.24 -5.87
N GLU A 86 3.22 -6.03 -5.34
CA GLU A 86 3.34 -7.45 -5.67
C GLU A 86 2.42 -8.31 -4.82
N ARG A 87 2.02 -7.80 -3.66
CA ARG A 87 1.09 -8.49 -2.74
C ARG A 87 -0.11 -7.61 -2.50
N MET A 88 -1.30 -8.16 -2.66
CA MET A 88 -2.53 -7.40 -2.50
C MET A 88 -3.52 -8.19 -1.66
N TRP A 89 -4.10 -7.52 -0.67
CA TRP A 89 -5.17 -8.09 0.15
C TRP A 89 -6.40 -7.21 -0.02
N PHE A 90 -7.54 -7.85 -0.20
CA PHE A 90 -8.82 -7.16 -0.39
C PHE A 90 -9.77 -7.52 0.74
N GLN A 91 -10.51 -6.54 1.23
CA GLN A 91 -11.49 -6.77 2.31
C GLN A 91 -12.68 -5.83 2.13
N GLU A 92 -13.82 -6.22 2.69
CA GLU A 92 -15.02 -5.39 2.64
C GLU A 92 -15.07 -4.40 3.79
N ASP A 93 -14.45 -4.74 4.93
CA ASP A 93 -14.43 -3.88 6.10
C ASP A 93 -13.41 -2.75 5.94
N GLU A 94 -13.58 -1.70 6.75
CA GLU A 94 -12.62 -0.61 6.77
C GLU A 94 -11.24 -1.09 7.18
N LEU A 95 -10.22 -0.39 6.70
CA LEU A 95 -8.85 -0.69 7.12
C LEU A 95 -8.65 -0.30 8.58
N PRO A 96 -7.77 -1.02 9.32
CA PRO A 96 -7.48 -0.67 10.72
C PRO A 96 -6.99 0.78 10.83
N ARG A 97 -7.41 1.45 11.90
CA ARG A 97 -7.02 2.84 12.13
C ARG A 97 -6.44 3.02 13.52
N ILE A 98 -5.54 3.98 13.63
CA ILE A 98 -5.00 4.39 14.93
C ILE A 98 -5.85 5.53 15.48
N ALA A 99 -5.58 5.94 16.73
CA ALA A 99 -6.38 6.93 17.44
C ALA A 99 -6.52 8.27 16.67
N SER A 100 -5.54 8.63 15.86
CA SER A 100 -5.56 9.89 15.09
C SER A 100 -6.45 9.82 13.84
N GLY A 101 -7.04 8.67 13.54
CA GLY A 101 -7.89 8.49 12.36
C GLY A 101 -7.15 8.00 11.11
N LYS A 102 -5.82 7.96 11.16
CA LYS A 102 -5.02 7.45 10.05
C LYS A 102 -5.05 5.94 10.03
N THR A 103 -4.83 5.33 8.86
CA THR A 103 -4.76 3.87 8.78
C THR A 103 -3.60 3.35 9.61
N ALA A 104 -3.77 2.19 10.22
CA ALA A 104 -2.74 1.56 11.03
C ALA A 104 -1.74 0.82 10.14
N LYS A 105 -1.02 1.57 9.32
CA LYS A 105 -0.11 1.03 8.32
C LYS A 105 0.96 0.13 8.92
N LYS A 106 1.54 0.54 10.05
CA LYS A 106 2.55 -0.25 10.72
C LYS A 106 2.01 -1.62 11.12
N GLN A 107 0.80 -1.65 11.66
CA GLN A 107 0.16 -2.90 12.06
C GLN A 107 -0.13 -3.79 10.85
N MET A 108 -0.63 -3.21 9.77
CA MET A 108 -0.91 -3.95 8.55
C MET A 108 0.39 -4.55 7.96
N ARG A 109 1.47 -3.79 8.03
CA ARG A 109 2.77 -4.27 7.57
C ARG A 109 3.25 -5.45 8.40
N GLU A 110 3.15 -5.33 9.72
CA GLU A 110 3.56 -6.42 10.63
C GLU A 110 2.73 -7.68 10.40
N ASP A 111 1.43 -7.51 10.23
CA ASP A 111 0.53 -8.64 9.96
C ASP A 111 0.89 -9.33 8.64
N ALA A 112 1.19 -8.55 7.62
CA ALA A 112 1.59 -9.09 6.32
C ALA A 112 2.91 -9.86 6.42
N ILE A 113 3.87 -9.34 7.16
CA ILE A 113 5.16 -9.99 7.34
C ILE A 113 4.98 -11.36 8.03
N LYS A 114 4.13 -11.41 9.05
CA LYS A 114 3.83 -12.66 9.75
C LYS A 114 3.11 -13.66 8.84
N GLU A 115 2.10 -13.18 8.11
CA GLU A 115 1.34 -14.03 7.22
C GLU A 115 2.21 -14.67 6.14
N LEU A 116 3.16 -13.90 5.62
CA LEU A 116 4.05 -14.38 4.57
C LEU A 116 5.29 -15.10 5.09
N GLY A 117 5.49 -15.12 6.41
CA GLY A 117 6.64 -15.78 7.00
C GLY A 117 7.96 -15.11 6.70
N LEU A 118 7.97 -13.79 6.63
CA LEU A 118 9.16 -13.03 6.28
C LEU A 118 9.96 -12.50 7.47
N ASP A 119 9.49 -12.71 8.69
CA ASP A 119 10.19 -12.25 9.89
C ASP A 119 11.23 -13.22 10.41
#